data_0ab807a3d48bb5dfbbf82bff0af87a97
#
_entry.id   0ab807a3d48bb5dfbbf82bff0af87a97
#
_cell.length_a   1.000
_cell.length_b   1.000
_cell.length_c   1.000
_cell.angle_alpha   90.00
_cell.angle_beta   90.00
_cell.angle_gamma   90.00
#
_symmetry.space_group_name_H-M   'P 1'
#
loop_
_entity.id
_entity.type
_entity.pdbx_description
1 polymer ?
#
loop_
_entity_poly.entity_id
_entity_poly.type
_entity_poly.pdbx_seq_one_letter_code
_entity_poly.pdbx_strand_id
1 'polypeptide(L)'
;MYAFRHNKFNANRSTNLKLNTSELKEKAKTLRAGDKIELSGTVYTARDAAHKRIKQLIDEGGELPFEIDGAAIYYAGPTGTKEGMAIGSCGPTTSGRMDPYAPLLLNMGLSAMIGKGERKPAVVDAIKRNGAVYFCAIGGAGALACQCITECEVIAFEDLGCESVKKLTFDKFPLIVAIDAVGGNIFETGRKQYAEV
;
A
#
# COMPACT_ATOMS: atom_id res chain seq x y z
N MET A 1 30.70 -26.79 20.00
CA MET A 1 29.67 -26.29 20.93
C MET A 1 29.24 -24.88 20.46
N TYR A 2 28.33 -24.80 19.53
CA TYR A 2 27.88 -23.52 18.95
C TYR A 2 26.72 -22.96 19.81
N ALA A 3 26.99 -21.82 20.45
CA ALA A 3 25.99 -21.12 21.23
C ALA A 3 25.07 -20.34 20.28
N PHE A 4 23.85 -20.81 20.07
CA PHE A 4 22.79 -20.05 19.43
C PHE A 4 22.49 -18.80 20.29
N ARG A 5 22.95 -17.63 19.84
CA ARG A 5 22.48 -16.35 20.39
C ARG A 5 21.03 -16.16 19.95
N HIS A 6 20.11 -16.46 20.82
CA HIS A 6 18.70 -16.04 20.68
C HIS A 6 18.64 -14.52 20.70
N ASN A 7 18.60 -13.93 19.54
CA ASN A 7 18.24 -12.51 19.42
C ASN A 7 16.74 -12.42 19.73
N LYS A 8 16.41 -11.76 20.86
CA LYS A 8 15.05 -11.57 21.33
C LYS A 8 14.30 -10.72 20.30
N PHE A 9 13.59 -11.37 19.37
CA PHE A 9 12.47 -10.74 18.73
C PHE A 9 11.54 -10.23 19.84
N ASN A 10 11.17 -8.95 19.79
CA ASN A 10 10.14 -8.42 20.67
C ASN A 10 8.80 -9.09 20.28
N ALA A 11 8.59 -10.32 20.79
CA ALA A 11 7.42 -11.15 20.57
C ALA A 11 6.13 -10.56 21.20
N ASN A 12 6.17 -9.32 21.70
CA ASN A 12 5.09 -8.73 22.50
C ASN A 12 4.18 -7.75 21.75
N ARG A 13 4.21 -7.73 20.39
CA ARG A 13 3.17 -7.04 19.58
C ARG A 13 2.33 -8.07 18.82
N SER A 14 1.63 -8.93 19.54
CA SER A 14 0.71 -9.92 18.94
C SER A 14 -0.64 -9.34 18.53
N THR A 15 -0.96 -8.11 18.87
CA THR A 15 -2.21 -7.43 18.51
C THR A 15 -2.01 -6.58 17.26
N ASN A 16 -2.85 -6.82 16.25
CA ASN A 16 -2.91 -5.95 15.07
C ASN A 16 -3.35 -4.55 15.49
N LEU A 17 -2.65 -3.53 14.99
CA LEU A 17 -3.04 -2.14 15.18
C LEU A 17 -4.23 -1.84 14.27
N LYS A 18 -5.33 -1.37 14.83
CA LYS A 18 -6.47 -0.89 14.06
C LYS A 18 -6.20 0.53 13.60
N LEU A 19 -6.38 0.78 12.29
CA LEU A 19 -6.12 2.05 11.67
C LEU A 19 -7.23 2.39 10.68
N ASN A 20 -7.69 3.64 10.70
CA ASN A 20 -8.60 4.16 9.68
C ASN A 20 -7.83 5.03 8.68
N THR A 21 -8.23 5.00 7.40
CA THR A 21 -7.58 5.82 6.36
C THR A 21 -7.65 7.31 6.65
N SER A 22 -8.70 7.79 7.32
CA SER A 22 -8.84 9.18 7.76
C SER A 22 -7.77 9.62 8.77
N GLU A 23 -7.09 8.67 9.43
CA GLU A 23 -6.05 8.93 10.42
C GLU A 23 -4.62 8.81 9.84
N LEU A 24 -4.49 8.37 8.57
CA LEU A 24 -3.20 8.04 7.96
C LEU A 24 -2.24 9.23 7.95
N LYS A 25 -2.73 10.42 7.62
CA LYS A 25 -1.91 11.64 7.54
C LYS A 25 -1.17 11.93 8.86
N GLU A 26 -1.78 11.61 9.98
CA GLU A 26 -1.21 11.83 11.31
C GLU A 26 -0.45 10.60 11.81
N LYS A 27 -1.07 9.42 11.70
CA LYS A 27 -0.57 8.19 12.30
C LYS A 27 0.53 7.50 11.49
N ALA A 28 0.65 7.73 10.18
CA ALA A 28 1.70 7.12 9.35
C ALA A 28 3.10 7.34 9.95
N LYS A 29 3.36 8.50 10.51
CA LYS A 29 4.66 8.86 11.14
C LYS A 29 4.97 8.05 12.40
N THR A 30 3.96 7.48 13.05
CA THR A 30 4.11 6.71 14.30
C THR A 30 4.29 5.21 14.06
N LEU A 31 3.93 4.72 12.86
CA LEU A 31 4.07 3.33 12.49
C LEU A 31 5.54 2.94 12.31
N ARG A 32 5.86 1.68 12.56
CA ARG A 32 7.21 1.14 12.39
C ARG A 32 7.21 -0.11 11.50
N ALA A 33 8.25 -0.27 10.73
CA ALA A 33 8.45 -1.44 9.86
C ALA A 33 8.30 -2.74 10.65
N GLY A 34 7.43 -3.64 10.17
CA GLY A 34 7.03 -4.88 10.84
C GLY A 34 5.74 -4.79 11.66
N ASP A 35 5.17 -3.60 11.89
CA ASP A 35 3.86 -3.48 12.55
C ASP A 35 2.77 -4.16 11.68
N LYS A 36 1.87 -4.90 12.34
CA LYS A 36 0.71 -5.53 11.70
C LYS A 36 -0.49 -4.61 11.86
N ILE A 37 -1.17 -4.34 10.74
CA ILE A 37 -2.25 -3.36 10.66
C ILE A 37 -3.53 -4.04 10.20
N GLU A 38 -4.65 -3.65 10.77
CA GLU A 38 -6.00 -3.83 10.22
C GLU A 38 -6.49 -2.47 9.74
N LEU A 39 -6.44 -2.25 8.40
CA LEU A 39 -6.81 -0.99 7.79
C LEU A 39 -8.29 -0.99 7.41
N SER A 40 -9.01 0.06 7.80
CA SER A 40 -10.40 0.31 7.39
C SER A 40 -10.53 1.69 6.76
N GLY A 41 -11.58 1.90 5.96
CA GLY A 41 -11.91 3.19 5.33
C GLY A 41 -11.65 3.22 3.82
N THR A 42 -11.57 4.41 3.23
CA THR A 42 -11.48 4.62 1.78
C THR A 42 -10.07 4.38 1.27
N VAL A 43 -9.95 3.57 0.21
CA VAL A 43 -8.70 3.29 -0.49
C VAL A 43 -8.94 3.36 -2.00
N TYR A 44 -8.04 3.97 -2.75
CA TYR A 44 -8.13 4.06 -4.21
C TYR A 44 -7.27 3.01 -4.88
N THR A 45 -7.72 2.44 -6.01
CA THR A 45 -6.85 1.58 -6.81
C THR A 45 -6.17 2.38 -7.91
N ALA A 46 -4.89 2.15 -8.12
CA ALA A 46 -4.19 2.60 -9.32
C ALA A 46 -3.03 1.65 -9.62
N ARG A 47 -2.91 1.23 -10.88
CA ARG A 47 -1.78 0.47 -11.40
C ARG A 47 -1.07 1.27 -12.50
N ASP A 48 -0.27 0.60 -13.31
CA ASP A 48 0.61 1.18 -14.30
C ASP A 48 -0.09 2.17 -15.22
N ALA A 49 -1.19 1.76 -15.87
CA ALA A 49 -1.91 2.59 -16.83
C ALA A 49 -2.61 3.77 -16.14
N ALA A 50 -3.21 3.55 -14.96
CA ALA A 50 -3.84 4.60 -14.17
C ALA A 50 -2.80 5.62 -13.69
N HIS A 51 -1.65 5.18 -13.16
CA HIS A 51 -0.58 6.10 -12.74
C HIS A 51 -0.06 6.96 -13.89
N LYS A 52 0.09 6.37 -15.10
CA LYS A 52 0.50 7.12 -16.28
C LYS A 52 -0.48 8.25 -16.60
N ARG A 53 -1.80 7.98 -16.55
CA ARG A 53 -2.83 8.99 -16.79
C ARG A 53 -2.91 10.04 -15.69
N ILE A 54 -2.81 9.61 -14.41
CA ILE A 54 -2.76 10.55 -13.28
C ILE A 54 -1.57 11.51 -13.46
N LYS A 55 -0.38 10.96 -13.80
CA LYS A 55 0.79 11.81 -14.06
C LYS A 55 0.55 12.78 -15.21
N GLN A 56 -0.05 12.33 -16.31
CA GLN A 56 -0.39 13.21 -17.43
C GLN A 56 -1.33 14.34 -17.00
N LEU A 57 -2.39 14.04 -16.23
CA LEU A 57 -3.29 15.07 -15.68
C LEU A 57 -2.53 16.08 -14.80
N ILE A 58 -1.59 15.61 -13.96
CA ILE A 58 -0.76 16.51 -13.15
C ILE A 58 0.09 17.42 -14.03
N ASP A 59 0.74 16.87 -15.06
CA ASP A 59 1.60 17.63 -15.98
C ASP A 59 0.80 18.69 -16.78
N GLU A 60 -0.46 18.39 -17.10
CA GLU A 60 -1.37 19.26 -17.85
C GLU A 60 -2.18 20.21 -16.95
N GLY A 61 -2.07 20.11 -15.63
CA GLY A 61 -2.87 20.89 -14.68
C GLY A 61 -4.35 20.52 -14.67
N GLY A 62 -4.69 19.29 -15.08
CA GLY A 62 -6.05 18.77 -15.14
C GLY A 62 -6.59 18.34 -13.78
N GLU A 63 -7.89 18.09 -13.71
CA GLU A 63 -8.57 17.60 -12.51
C GLU A 63 -8.21 16.14 -12.23
N LEU A 64 -7.80 15.86 -10.99
CA LEU A 64 -7.45 14.51 -10.57
C LEU A 64 -8.70 13.71 -10.18
N PRO A 65 -8.69 12.37 -10.37
CA PRO A 65 -9.85 11.53 -10.08
C PRO A 65 -10.21 11.46 -8.59
N PHE A 66 -9.29 11.83 -7.72
CA PHE A 66 -9.47 11.91 -6.26
C PHE A 66 -8.42 12.83 -5.65
N GLU A 67 -8.68 13.30 -4.44
CA GLU A 67 -7.72 14.09 -3.67
C GLU A 67 -6.55 13.20 -3.24
N ILE A 68 -5.33 13.61 -3.59
CA ILE A 68 -4.10 12.85 -3.29
C ILE A 68 -3.68 13.05 -1.83
N ASP A 69 -3.86 14.28 -1.29
CA ASP A 69 -3.45 14.59 0.08
C ASP A 69 -4.22 13.74 1.10
N GLY A 70 -3.49 13.01 1.92
CA GLY A 70 -4.06 12.08 2.90
C GLY A 70 -4.50 10.73 2.35
N ALA A 71 -4.54 10.53 1.04
CA ALA A 71 -5.04 9.31 0.42
C ALA A 71 -4.17 8.07 0.65
N ALA A 72 -4.78 6.91 0.44
CA ALA A 72 -4.13 5.60 0.32
C ALA A 72 -4.39 5.01 -1.06
N ILE A 73 -3.34 4.52 -1.72
CA ILE A 73 -3.46 3.85 -3.02
C ILE A 73 -3.08 2.37 -2.90
N TYR A 74 -3.99 1.50 -3.33
CA TYR A 74 -3.77 0.06 -3.45
C TYR A 74 -3.40 -0.29 -4.90
N TYR A 75 -2.23 -0.85 -5.08
CA TYR A 75 -1.72 -1.30 -6.36
C TYR A 75 -2.34 -2.65 -6.73
N ALA A 76 -3.59 -2.62 -7.15
CA ALA A 76 -4.37 -3.79 -7.49
C ALA A 76 -5.19 -3.58 -8.76
N GLY A 77 -5.43 -4.68 -9.47
CA GLY A 77 -6.38 -4.75 -10.58
C GLY A 77 -7.26 -5.97 -10.35
N PRO A 78 -8.49 -5.78 -9.86
CA PRO A 78 -9.37 -6.90 -9.51
C PRO A 78 -9.79 -7.68 -10.76
N THR A 79 -10.10 -8.95 -10.55
CA THR A 79 -10.79 -9.77 -11.57
C THR A 79 -12.26 -9.36 -11.68
N GLY A 80 -12.98 -9.86 -12.71
CA GLY A 80 -14.42 -9.64 -12.83
C GLY A 80 -15.17 -9.99 -11.54
N THR A 81 -16.12 -9.15 -11.18
CA THR A 81 -16.95 -9.33 -9.99
C THR A 81 -18.01 -10.38 -10.21
N LYS A 82 -18.16 -11.31 -9.29
CA LYS A 82 -19.26 -12.29 -9.30
C LYS A 82 -20.49 -11.70 -8.63
N GLU A 83 -21.65 -12.24 -8.99
CA GLU A 83 -22.93 -11.85 -8.38
C GLU A 83 -22.88 -11.97 -6.85
N GLY A 84 -23.39 -10.97 -6.15
CA GLY A 84 -23.38 -10.90 -4.68
C GLY A 84 -22.08 -10.48 -4.03
N MET A 85 -21.03 -10.15 -4.81
CA MET A 85 -19.75 -9.68 -4.29
C MET A 85 -19.55 -8.19 -4.59
N ALA A 86 -18.92 -7.43 -3.69
CA ALA A 86 -18.53 -6.05 -3.93
C ALA A 86 -17.44 -5.95 -5.01
N ILE A 87 -16.52 -6.92 -5.07
CA ILE A 87 -15.38 -6.93 -5.98
C ILE A 87 -14.91 -8.36 -6.23
N GLY A 88 -14.30 -8.63 -7.37
CA GLY A 88 -13.62 -9.88 -7.64
C GLY A 88 -12.31 -10.05 -6.87
N SER A 89 -11.55 -11.11 -7.14
CA SER A 89 -10.24 -11.32 -6.51
C SER A 89 -9.34 -10.09 -6.69
N CYS A 90 -8.88 -9.51 -5.58
CA CYS A 90 -8.19 -8.22 -5.54
C CYS A 90 -6.86 -8.32 -4.80
N GLY A 91 -5.89 -9.01 -5.41
CA GLY A 91 -4.54 -9.15 -4.85
C GLY A 91 -3.60 -8.01 -5.26
N PRO A 92 -2.52 -7.78 -4.47
CA PRO A 92 -1.54 -6.73 -4.77
C PRO A 92 -0.70 -7.07 -6.00
N THR A 93 -0.40 -6.06 -6.84
CA THR A 93 0.62 -6.18 -7.88
C THR A 93 2.00 -5.76 -7.35
N THR A 94 3.04 -6.05 -8.12
CA THR A 94 4.42 -5.67 -7.79
C THR A 94 4.59 -4.16 -7.79
N SER A 95 4.93 -3.58 -6.64
CA SER A 95 4.93 -2.13 -6.40
C SER A 95 6.05 -1.39 -7.12
N GLY A 96 7.19 -2.03 -7.38
CA GLY A 96 8.31 -1.44 -8.09
C GLY A 96 7.99 -0.91 -9.50
N ARG A 97 6.87 -1.36 -10.09
CA ARG A 97 6.37 -0.87 -11.38
C ARG A 97 5.85 0.57 -11.28
N MET A 98 5.35 0.96 -10.11
CA MET A 98 4.84 2.31 -9.83
C MET A 98 5.91 3.27 -9.30
N ASP A 99 7.15 2.80 -9.11
CA ASP A 99 8.25 3.63 -8.59
C ASP A 99 8.55 4.90 -9.42
N PRO A 100 8.36 4.93 -10.75
CA PRO A 100 8.52 6.17 -11.52
C PRO A 100 7.52 7.28 -11.15
N TYR A 101 6.38 6.93 -10.55
CA TYR A 101 5.29 7.84 -10.23
C TYR A 101 5.19 8.15 -8.73
N ALA A 102 5.55 7.19 -7.88
CA ALA A 102 5.34 7.26 -6.44
C ALA A 102 5.96 8.49 -5.76
N PRO A 103 7.19 8.95 -6.07
CA PRO A 103 7.75 10.16 -5.45
C PRO A 103 6.93 11.42 -5.74
N LEU A 104 6.36 11.54 -6.94
CA LEU A 104 5.49 12.67 -7.31
C LEU A 104 4.25 12.71 -6.42
N LEU A 105 3.53 11.58 -6.32
CA LEU A 105 2.30 11.50 -5.52
C LEU A 105 2.58 11.68 -4.03
N LEU A 106 3.69 11.15 -3.52
CA LEU A 106 4.13 11.36 -2.14
C LEU A 106 4.39 12.85 -1.87
N ASN A 107 5.02 13.56 -2.81
CA ASN A 107 5.26 15.01 -2.69
C ASN A 107 3.96 15.83 -2.74
N MET A 108 2.88 15.27 -3.29
CA MET A 108 1.54 15.85 -3.29
C MET A 108 0.71 15.48 -2.05
N GLY A 109 1.32 14.79 -1.06
CA GLY A 109 0.66 14.45 0.20
C GLY A 109 0.06 13.05 0.28
N LEU A 110 0.33 12.16 -0.69
CA LEU A 110 -0.09 10.75 -0.57
C LEU A 110 0.44 10.14 0.72
N SER A 111 -0.44 9.67 1.59
CA SER A 111 -0.07 9.19 2.92
C SER A 111 0.30 7.71 2.96
N ALA A 112 -0.28 6.89 2.08
CA ALA A 112 -0.02 5.45 2.08
C ALA A 112 -0.04 4.84 0.68
N MET A 113 0.83 3.87 0.49
CA MET A 113 0.85 2.98 -0.66
C MET A 113 0.70 1.55 -0.18
N ILE A 114 -0.11 0.74 -0.87
CA ILE A 114 -0.36 -0.66 -0.53
C ILE A 114 -0.02 -1.52 -1.74
N GLY A 115 0.84 -2.52 -1.56
CA GLY A 115 1.23 -3.40 -2.65
C GLY A 115 2.05 -4.60 -2.20
N LYS A 116 3.00 -5.07 -3.01
CA LYS A 116 3.96 -6.12 -2.65
C LYS A 116 5.33 -5.86 -3.26
N GLY A 117 6.37 -6.46 -2.65
CA GLY A 117 7.76 -6.37 -3.11
C GLY A 117 8.43 -5.07 -2.71
N GLU A 118 9.70 -4.96 -3.05
CA GLU A 118 10.56 -3.85 -2.66
C GLU A 118 10.26 -2.57 -3.42
N ARG A 119 10.79 -1.47 -2.89
CA ARG A 119 10.75 -0.16 -3.53
C ARG A 119 12.18 0.35 -3.80
N LYS A 120 12.34 1.13 -4.86
CA LYS A 120 13.62 1.78 -5.18
C LYS A 120 14.00 2.83 -4.13
N PRO A 121 15.30 3.14 -3.93
CA PRO A 121 15.77 4.12 -2.95
C PRO A 121 15.05 5.47 -3.04
N ALA A 122 14.79 5.98 -4.25
CA ALA A 122 14.08 7.25 -4.44
C ALA A 122 12.67 7.26 -3.84
N VAL A 123 11.97 6.11 -3.81
CA VAL A 123 10.66 5.99 -3.16
C VAL A 123 10.81 5.93 -1.64
N VAL A 124 11.81 5.19 -1.14
CA VAL A 124 12.12 5.14 0.30
C VAL A 124 12.43 6.53 0.84
N ASP A 125 13.23 7.30 0.12
CA ASP A 125 13.57 8.69 0.47
C ASP A 125 12.35 9.61 0.43
N ALA A 126 11.46 9.42 -0.55
CA ALA A 126 10.20 10.17 -0.63
C ALA A 126 9.24 9.83 0.51
N ILE A 127 9.15 8.55 0.92
CA ILE A 127 8.37 8.11 2.10
C ILE A 127 8.86 8.84 3.35
N LYS A 128 10.18 8.84 3.58
CA LYS A 128 10.79 9.52 4.74
C LYS A 128 10.52 11.02 4.72
N ARG A 129 10.76 11.67 3.58
CA ARG A 129 10.63 13.12 3.44
C ARG A 129 9.21 13.60 3.68
N ASN A 130 8.21 12.80 3.26
CA ASN A 130 6.80 13.17 3.35
C ASN A 130 6.08 12.57 4.57
N GLY A 131 6.78 11.76 5.38
CA GLY A 131 6.17 11.14 6.57
C GLY A 131 5.08 10.11 6.21
N ALA A 132 5.17 9.51 5.03
CA ALA A 132 4.23 8.53 4.50
C ALA A 132 4.59 7.08 4.94
N VAL A 133 3.81 6.11 4.49
CA VAL A 133 4.03 4.70 4.79
C VAL A 133 3.81 3.83 3.56
N TYR A 134 4.60 2.75 3.45
CA TYR A 134 4.34 1.69 2.49
C TYR A 134 3.94 0.42 3.21
N PHE A 135 2.75 -0.08 2.88
CA PHE A 135 2.22 -1.34 3.38
C PHE A 135 2.40 -2.46 2.37
N CYS A 136 2.72 -3.65 2.85
CA CYS A 136 2.61 -4.88 2.07
C CYS A 136 1.32 -5.62 2.41
N ALA A 137 0.59 -5.98 1.34
CA ALA A 137 -0.46 -6.98 1.38
C ALA A 137 0.08 -8.35 0.95
N ILE A 138 -0.58 -9.43 1.36
CA ILE A 138 -0.13 -10.79 1.10
C ILE A 138 -0.35 -11.12 -0.38
N GLY A 139 0.73 -11.42 -1.10
CA GLY A 139 0.67 -11.89 -2.48
C GLY A 139 0.02 -13.29 -2.57
N GLY A 140 -0.75 -13.53 -3.64
CA GLY A 140 -1.49 -14.80 -3.83
C GLY A 140 -2.81 -14.92 -3.07
N ALA A 141 -3.08 -14.04 -2.11
CA ALA A 141 -4.28 -14.05 -1.27
C ALA A 141 -5.42 -13.16 -1.80
N GLY A 142 -5.50 -12.91 -3.11
CA GLY A 142 -6.49 -11.98 -3.69
C GLY A 142 -7.95 -12.36 -3.42
N ALA A 143 -8.25 -13.67 -3.32
CA ALA A 143 -9.57 -14.15 -2.98
C ALA A 143 -9.95 -13.93 -1.49
N LEU A 144 -8.95 -13.88 -0.60
CA LEU A 144 -9.18 -13.49 0.80
C LEU A 144 -9.22 -11.97 0.94
N ALA A 145 -8.38 -11.25 0.20
CA ALA A 145 -8.34 -9.80 0.20
C ALA A 145 -9.69 -9.17 -0.20
N CYS A 146 -10.39 -9.74 -1.19
CA CYS A 146 -11.69 -9.21 -1.61
C CYS A 146 -12.77 -9.31 -0.53
N GLN A 147 -12.65 -10.23 0.45
CA GLN A 147 -13.58 -10.35 1.58
C GLN A 147 -13.48 -9.18 2.56
N CYS A 148 -12.34 -8.48 2.55
CA CYS A 148 -12.13 -7.27 3.36
C CYS A 148 -12.49 -5.99 2.60
N ILE A 149 -13.14 -6.09 1.43
CA ILE A 149 -13.57 -4.95 0.61
C ILE A 149 -15.09 -5.01 0.52
N THR A 150 -15.74 -4.05 1.16
CA THR A 150 -17.21 -4.02 1.29
C THR A 150 -17.90 -3.24 0.18
N GLU A 151 -17.19 -2.29 -0.45
CA GLU A 151 -17.71 -1.47 -1.54
C GLU A 151 -16.64 -1.24 -2.60
N CYS A 152 -17.07 -1.12 -3.86
CA CYS A 152 -16.22 -0.83 -5.01
C CYS A 152 -16.97 0.00 -6.03
N GLU A 153 -16.45 1.18 -6.32
CA GLU A 153 -16.97 2.12 -7.33
C GLU A 153 -15.87 2.46 -8.33
N VAL A 154 -16.13 2.39 -9.62
CA VAL A 154 -15.23 2.92 -10.67
C VAL A 154 -15.42 4.43 -10.72
N ILE A 155 -14.38 5.20 -10.43
CA ILE A 155 -14.46 6.66 -10.38
C ILE A 155 -13.72 7.35 -11.53
N ALA A 156 -12.80 6.66 -12.24
CA ALA A 156 -12.13 7.22 -13.41
C ALA A 156 -11.51 6.13 -14.28
N PHE A 157 -11.26 6.50 -15.55
CA PHE A 157 -10.55 5.70 -16.55
C PHE A 157 -11.20 4.32 -16.76
N GLU A 158 -12.53 4.30 -16.92
CA GLU A 158 -13.32 3.07 -17.07
C GLU A 158 -12.82 2.18 -18.23
N ASP A 159 -12.34 2.82 -19.31
CA ASP A 159 -11.75 2.16 -20.48
C ASP A 159 -10.49 1.32 -20.17
N LEU A 160 -9.84 1.55 -19.02
CA LEU A 160 -8.73 0.72 -18.56
C LEU A 160 -9.18 -0.62 -17.91
N GLY A 161 -10.47 -0.86 -17.78
CA GLY A 161 -11.02 -2.11 -17.25
C GLY A 161 -10.52 -2.42 -15.84
N CYS A 162 -9.76 -3.52 -15.65
CA CYS A 162 -9.25 -3.88 -14.33
C CYS A 162 -8.25 -2.86 -13.75
N GLU A 163 -7.63 -2.03 -14.59
CA GLU A 163 -6.69 -0.97 -14.19
C GLU A 163 -7.37 0.41 -14.04
N SER A 164 -8.70 0.51 -14.21
CA SER A 164 -9.43 1.75 -13.91
C SER A 164 -9.23 2.16 -12.44
N VAL A 165 -9.33 3.44 -12.15
CA VAL A 165 -9.31 3.94 -10.78
C VAL A 165 -10.63 3.59 -10.12
N LYS A 166 -10.54 2.88 -9.01
CA LYS A 166 -11.68 2.49 -8.18
C LYS A 166 -11.53 3.08 -6.79
N LYS A 167 -12.65 3.50 -6.22
CA LYS A 167 -12.80 3.83 -4.81
C LYS A 167 -13.31 2.58 -4.09
N LEU A 168 -12.55 2.11 -3.11
CA LEU A 168 -12.85 0.93 -2.32
C LEU A 168 -13.13 1.33 -0.88
N THR A 169 -14.01 0.60 -0.22
CA THR A 169 -14.18 0.64 1.24
C THR A 169 -13.55 -0.61 1.85
N PHE A 170 -12.48 -0.45 2.62
CA PHE A 170 -11.82 -1.52 3.36
C PHE A 170 -12.47 -1.72 4.73
N ASP A 171 -12.63 -2.98 5.14
CA ASP A 171 -12.97 -3.37 6.51
C ASP A 171 -11.91 -4.33 7.06
N LYS A 172 -11.10 -3.85 8.01
CA LYS A 172 -10.03 -4.62 8.70
C LYS A 172 -9.09 -5.35 7.75
N PHE A 173 -8.72 -4.70 6.64
CA PHE A 173 -7.84 -5.28 5.63
C PHE A 173 -6.44 -5.52 6.25
N PRO A 174 -5.92 -6.78 6.24
CA PRO A 174 -4.68 -7.11 6.92
C PRO A 174 -3.46 -6.65 6.11
N LEU A 175 -2.59 -5.88 6.74
CA LEU A 175 -1.39 -5.30 6.14
C LEU A 175 -0.18 -5.42 7.08
N ILE A 176 1.01 -5.31 6.51
CA ILE A 176 2.26 -5.17 7.27
C ILE A 176 2.93 -3.87 6.83
N VAL A 177 3.39 -3.06 7.79
CA VAL A 177 4.24 -1.90 7.49
C VAL A 177 5.55 -2.41 6.91
N ALA A 178 5.79 -2.15 5.64
CA ALA A 178 7.00 -2.60 4.94
C ALA A 178 8.11 -1.55 4.97
N ILE A 179 7.74 -0.27 4.77
CA ILE A 179 8.67 0.87 4.88
C ILE A 179 7.96 1.97 5.68
N ASP A 180 8.60 2.43 6.73
CA ASP A 180 8.07 3.45 7.62
C ASP A 180 8.65 4.85 7.35
N ALA A 181 8.05 5.86 7.98
CA ALA A 181 8.39 7.27 7.82
C ALA A 181 9.80 7.65 8.33
N VAL A 182 10.47 6.79 9.09
CA VAL A 182 11.83 7.01 9.60
C VAL A 182 12.90 6.21 8.86
N GLY A 183 12.48 5.43 7.84
CA GLY A 183 13.38 4.67 6.97
C GLY A 183 13.56 3.21 7.38
N GLY A 184 12.80 2.72 8.37
CA GLY A 184 12.71 1.28 8.63
C GLY A 184 12.20 0.55 7.39
N ASN A 185 12.86 -0.56 7.01
CA ASN A 185 12.57 -1.31 5.79
C ASN A 185 12.72 -2.82 6.05
N ILE A 186 11.59 -3.56 6.03
CA ILE A 186 11.60 -5.01 6.32
C ILE A 186 12.39 -5.80 5.29
N PHE A 187 12.50 -5.34 4.04
CA PHE A 187 13.25 -6.04 3.01
C PHE A 187 14.75 -5.99 3.27
N GLU A 188 15.26 -4.89 3.80
CA GLU A 188 16.67 -4.75 4.18
C GLU A 188 16.99 -5.51 5.46
N THR A 189 16.15 -5.34 6.50
CA THR A 189 16.36 -5.99 7.80
C THR A 189 16.21 -7.50 7.69
N GLY A 190 15.21 -7.99 6.95
CA GLY A 190 15.00 -9.42 6.73
C GLY A 190 16.17 -10.07 6.00
N ARG A 191 16.68 -9.45 4.95
CA ARG A 191 17.87 -9.99 4.24
C ARG A 191 19.08 -10.09 5.15
N LYS A 192 19.39 -9.03 5.89
CA LYS A 192 20.54 -9.02 6.82
C LYS A 192 20.44 -10.09 7.90
N GLN A 193 19.21 -10.42 8.31
CA GLN A 193 18.97 -11.40 9.37
C GLN A 193 19.19 -12.85 8.90
N TYR A 194 18.89 -13.14 7.62
CA TYR A 194 18.94 -14.50 7.06
C TYR A 194 20.03 -14.68 6.00
N ALA A 195 20.85 -13.67 5.73
CA ALA A 195 22.01 -13.81 4.89
C ALA A 195 23.03 -14.74 5.59
N GLU A 196 23.38 -15.84 4.93
CA GLU A 196 24.53 -16.66 5.34
C GLU A 196 25.80 -15.85 5.01
N VAL A 197 26.69 -15.72 6.00
CA VAL A 197 27.99 -15.06 5.90
C VAL A 197 29.03 -16.06 5.35
#